data_b1385f881125c5397ece7505194a2ebb
#
_entry.id   b1385f881125c5397ece7505194a2ebb
#
_cell.length_a   1.000
_cell.length_b   1.000
_cell.length_c   1.000
_cell.angle_alpha   90.00
_cell.angle_beta   90.00
_cell.angle_gamma   90.00
#
_symmetry.space_group_name_H-M   'P 1'
#
loop_
_entity.id
_entity.type
_entity.pdbx_description
1 polymer ?
#
loop_
_entity_poly.entity_id
_entity_poly.type
_entity_poly.pdbx_seq_one_letter_code
_entity_poly.pdbx_strand_id
1 'polypeptide(L)'
;MKKQKGKADMYPEEVNNAILRFFRDDIGGILITGEGGRILYSDRKTAFVQNEKTNWSAACPPSGPGQKSETWDLLNSDTGKTYMVTTSTFESEDGGKKQIHHLTDTSVYMGLYRDMSDYSRSLQEERDHDRLTGLYNKGKFMEFRRTLFPKQERIAVFNMDVNNLKYMNDHFGHEAGDRLIRKAAESLRRIESRNIMAFRTGGDEFILIALHVSFEEAEEIREKWEAGLEELNRKGDGIRCVIACGFAYGENGYNLDEIFSQADERMYEDKKVKKLKGGQPPAR
;
A
#
# COMPACT_ATOMS: atom_id res chain seq x y z
N MET A 1 17.46 -61.04 -44.55
CA MET A 1 16.80 -59.79 -44.13
C MET A 1 16.88 -59.66 -42.62
N LYS A 2 17.86 -58.90 -42.11
CA LYS A 2 17.95 -58.58 -40.66
C LYS A 2 17.13 -57.36 -40.39
N LYS A 3 16.08 -57.50 -39.58
CA LYS A 3 15.30 -56.35 -39.06
C LYS A 3 16.22 -55.56 -38.14
N GLN A 4 16.55 -54.32 -38.50
CA GLN A 4 17.10 -53.34 -37.61
C GLN A 4 16.06 -53.06 -36.51
N LYS A 5 16.36 -53.41 -35.24
CA LYS A 5 15.65 -52.93 -34.08
C LYS A 5 15.96 -51.42 -33.96
N GLY A 6 14.90 -50.63 -33.93
CA GLY A 6 15.00 -49.19 -33.76
C GLY A 6 15.72 -48.85 -32.48
N LYS A 7 16.51 -47.80 -32.53
CA LYS A 7 17.08 -47.10 -31.38
C LYS A 7 15.95 -46.46 -30.61
N ALA A 8 15.42 -47.19 -29.64
CA ALA A 8 14.57 -46.64 -28.57
C ALA A 8 15.31 -46.99 -27.28
N ASP A 9 16.18 -46.11 -26.86
CA ASP A 9 16.59 -45.87 -25.46
C ASP A 9 17.83 -44.97 -25.54
N MET A 10 17.55 -43.67 -25.54
CA MET A 10 18.65 -42.67 -25.58
C MET A 10 19.35 -42.59 -24.22
N TYR A 11 18.79 -43.20 -23.17
CA TYR A 11 19.38 -43.28 -21.83
C TYR A 11 19.08 -44.64 -21.19
N PRO A 12 19.98 -45.22 -20.40
CA PRO A 12 19.70 -46.39 -19.59
C PRO A 12 18.45 -46.17 -18.71
N GLU A 13 17.64 -47.24 -18.49
CA GLU A 13 16.44 -47.20 -17.68
C GLU A 13 16.69 -46.61 -16.26
N GLU A 14 17.87 -46.85 -15.70
CA GLU A 14 18.33 -46.29 -14.43
C GLU A 14 18.46 -44.78 -14.47
N VAL A 15 18.89 -44.15 -15.58
CA VAL A 15 19.01 -42.71 -15.75
C VAL A 15 17.62 -42.08 -15.91
N ASN A 16 16.74 -42.71 -16.69
CA ASN A 16 15.38 -42.28 -16.81
C ASN A 16 14.63 -42.33 -15.46
N ASN A 17 14.84 -43.39 -14.70
CA ASN A 17 14.27 -43.53 -13.35
C ASN A 17 14.89 -42.53 -12.35
N ALA A 18 16.18 -42.23 -12.46
CA ALA A 18 16.82 -41.19 -11.64
C ALA A 18 16.29 -39.79 -11.95
N ILE A 19 16.13 -39.45 -13.26
CA ILE A 19 15.52 -38.19 -13.70
C ILE A 19 14.07 -38.08 -13.20
N LEU A 20 13.27 -39.12 -13.36
CA LEU A 20 11.88 -39.15 -12.88
C LEU A 20 11.80 -39.06 -11.36
N ARG A 21 12.77 -39.66 -10.61
CA ARG A 21 12.84 -39.50 -9.15
C ARG A 21 13.20 -38.07 -8.76
N PHE A 22 14.20 -37.48 -9.41
CA PHE A 22 14.60 -36.08 -9.18
C PHE A 22 13.41 -35.12 -9.32
N PHE A 23 12.67 -35.22 -10.41
CA PHE A 23 11.47 -34.41 -10.61
C PHE A 23 10.31 -34.77 -9.65
N ARG A 24 10.24 -36.04 -9.20
CA ARG A 24 9.19 -36.50 -8.27
C ARG A 24 9.45 -36.08 -6.83
N ASP A 25 10.71 -35.99 -6.42
CA ASP A 25 11.13 -35.64 -5.07
C ASP A 25 11.25 -34.11 -4.87
N ASP A 26 11.25 -33.35 -5.97
CA ASP A 26 11.17 -31.90 -5.92
C ASP A 26 9.79 -31.42 -5.40
N ILE A 27 9.72 -30.19 -4.91
CA ILE A 27 8.51 -29.54 -4.34
C ILE A 27 7.38 -29.46 -5.39
N GLY A 28 7.68 -29.72 -6.66
CA GLY A 28 6.80 -29.63 -7.81
C GLY A 28 6.11 -30.92 -8.23
N GLY A 29 5.24 -30.82 -9.20
CA GLY A 29 4.55 -31.91 -9.88
C GLY A 29 4.67 -31.81 -11.40
N ILE A 30 4.41 -32.91 -12.11
CA ILE A 30 4.49 -32.99 -13.58
C ILE A 30 3.14 -33.30 -14.17
N LEU A 31 2.77 -32.53 -15.20
CA LEU A 31 1.60 -32.72 -16.03
C LEU A 31 2.05 -32.72 -17.49
N ILE A 32 1.53 -33.69 -18.30
CA ILE A 32 1.75 -33.72 -19.75
C ILE A 32 0.42 -33.59 -20.44
N THR A 33 0.35 -32.68 -21.40
CA THR A 33 -0.84 -32.47 -22.24
C THR A 33 -0.54 -32.68 -23.71
N GLY A 34 -1.57 -33.14 -24.46
CA GLY A 34 -1.56 -33.22 -25.90
C GLY A 34 -2.34 -32.07 -26.56
N GLU A 35 -2.68 -32.21 -27.83
CA GLU A 35 -3.44 -31.22 -28.57
C GLU A 35 -4.77 -30.87 -27.87
N GLY A 36 -5.10 -29.57 -27.88
CA GLY A 36 -6.30 -29.04 -27.21
C GLY A 36 -6.26 -29.11 -25.68
N GLY A 37 -5.07 -29.29 -25.07
CA GLY A 37 -4.91 -29.31 -23.61
C GLY A 37 -5.37 -30.63 -22.96
N ARG A 38 -5.61 -31.71 -23.73
CA ARG A 38 -5.99 -33.00 -23.20
C ARG A 38 -4.87 -33.57 -22.32
N ILE A 39 -5.17 -33.89 -21.05
CA ILE A 39 -4.21 -34.46 -20.10
C ILE A 39 -3.84 -35.89 -20.54
N LEU A 40 -2.57 -36.12 -20.76
CA LEU A 40 -1.98 -37.42 -21.11
C LEU A 40 -1.35 -38.10 -19.89
N TYR A 41 -0.78 -37.31 -18.99
CA TYR A 41 -0.13 -37.76 -17.76
C TYR A 41 -0.30 -36.71 -16.66
N SER A 42 -0.48 -37.16 -15.44
CA SER A 42 -0.52 -36.33 -14.25
C SER A 42 0.04 -37.16 -13.08
N ASP A 43 0.97 -36.62 -12.32
CA ASP A 43 1.44 -37.26 -11.11
C ASP A 43 0.50 -36.96 -9.91
N ARG A 44 0.81 -37.53 -8.72
CA ARG A 44 -0.02 -37.31 -7.54
C ARG A 44 -0.08 -35.86 -7.10
N LYS A 45 0.96 -35.07 -7.33
CA LYS A 45 1.03 -33.66 -6.92
C LYS A 45 0.21 -32.77 -7.84
N THR A 46 -0.03 -33.20 -9.06
CA THR A 46 -0.83 -32.46 -10.07
C THR A 46 -2.24 -33.03 -10.24
N ALA A 47 -2.64 -34.04 -9.48
CA ALA A 47 -3.96 -34.70 -9.58
C ALA A 47 -5.15 -33.74 -9.41
N PHE A 48 -4.98 -32.63 -8.72
CA PHE A 48 -6.01 -31.58 -8.57
C PHE A 48 -6.38 -30.90 -9.90
N VAL A 49 -5.46 -30.89 -10.88
CA VAL A 49 -5.69 -30.31 -12.21
C VAL A 49 -6.71 -31.13 -13.02
N GLN A 50 -6.91 -32.39 -12.67
CA GLN A 50 -7.88 -33.29 -13.32
C GLN A 50 -9.33 -33.02 -12.87
N ASN A 51 -9.54 -32.19 -11.86
CA ASN A 51 -10.88 -31.86 -11.39
C ASN A 51 -11.59 -31.00 -12.46
N GLU A 52 -12.83 -31.34 -12.83
CA GLU A 52 -13.62 -30.68 -13.88
C GLU A 52 -13.77 -29.16 -13.71
N LYS A 53 -13.53 -28.66 -12.52
CA LYS A 53 -13.55 -27.22 -12.18
C LYS A 53 -12.31 -26.46 -12.65
N THR A 54 -11.20 -27.14 -12.91
CA THR A 54 -9.97 -26.50 -13.40
C THR A 54 -9.93 -26.62 -14.92
N ASN A 55 -10.37 -25.60 -15.63
CA ASN A 55 -10.25 -25.57 -17.07
C ASN A 55 -8.80 -25.30 -17.47
N TRP A 56 -7.99 -26.35 -17.51
CA TRP A 56 -6.55 -26.28 -17.81
C TRP A 56 -6.29 -25.67 -19.18
N SER A 57 -7.08 -25.99 -20.18
CA SER A 57 -6.92 -25.45 -21.55
C SER A 57 -7.17 -23.93 -21.62
N ALA A 58 -8.00 -23.40 -20.74
CA ALA A 58 -8.23 -21.97 -20.62
C ALA A 58 -7.19 -21.25 -19.73
N ALA A 59 -6.57 -21.99 -18.80
CA ALA A 59 -5.55 -21.47 -17.89
C ALA A 59 -4.14 -21.48 -18.52
N CYS A 60 -3.90 -22.37 -19.51
CA CYS A 60 -2.59 -22.46 -20.18
C CYS A 60 -2.52 -21.43 -21.32
N PRO A 61 -1.62 -20.43 -21.25
CA PRO A 61 -1.47 -19.50 -22.37
C PRO A 61 -1.03 -20.24 -23.64
N PRO A 62 -1.50 -19.83 -24.83
CA PRO A 62 -1.06 -20.42 -26.07
C PRO A 62 0.42 -20.13 -26.29
N SER A 63 1.22 -21.17 -26.51
CA SER A 63 2.65 -21.02 -26.83
C SER A 63 2.83 -20.22 -28.10
N GLY A 64 3.51 -19.06 -28.02
CA GLY A 64 3.87 -18.26 -29.19
C GLY A 64 4.83 -19.02 -30.13
N PRO A 65 4.82 -18.72 -31.43
CA PRO A 65 5.72 -19.36 -32.38
C PRO A 65 7.19 -19.03 -32.02
N GLY A 66 7.95 -20.07 -31.68
CA GLY A 66 9.39 -19.95 -31.39
C GLY A 66 9.80 -19.88 -29.91
N GLN A 67 8.89 -19.84 -28.97
CA GLN A 67 9.18 -19.94 -27.54
C GLN A 67 9.38 -21.40 -27.12
N LYS A 68 10.55 -21.68 -26.50
CA LYS A 68 10.89 -23.05 -26.03
C LYS A 68 10.32 -23.35 -24.64
N SER A 69 10.05 -22.35 -23.83
CA SER A 69 9.43 -22.50 -22.51
C SER A 69 8.72 -21.20 -22.09
N GLU A 70 7.62 -21.33 -21.38
CA GLU A 70 6.83 -20.22 -20.79
C GLU A 70 6.62 -20.49 -19.29
N THR A 71 6.57 -19.42 -18.52
CA THR A 71 6.31 -19.50 -17.07
C THR A 71 5.10 -18.65 -16.74
N TRP A 72 4.18 -19.19 -15.93
CA TRP A 72 2.96 -18.53 -15.51
C TRP A 72 2.49 -19.03 -14.14
N ASP A 73 1.59 -18.31 -13.48
CA ASP A 73 1.10 -18.64 -12.15
C ASP A 73 -0.27 -19.33 -12.22
N LEU A 74 -0.45 -20.37 -11.43
CA LEU A 74 -1.71 -21.11 -11.25
C LEU A 74 -2.15 -21.01 -9.79
N LEU A 75 -3.38 -20.53 -9.58
CA LEU A 75 -4.04 -20.58 -8.27
C LEU A 75 -5.00 -21.77 -8.21
N ASN A 76 -4.79 -22.67 -7.27
CA ASN A 76 -5.78 -23.69 -6.93
C ASN A 76 -6.81 -23.08 -5.99
N SER A 77 -8.02 -22.81 -6.52
CA SER A 77 -9.10 -22.16 -5.76
C SER A 77 -9.65 -23.01 -4.61
N ASP A 78 -9.52 -24.33 -4.68
CA ASP A 78 -10.05 -25.25 -3.67
C ASP A 78 -9.15 -25.30 -2.43
N THR A 79 -7.83 -25.16 -2.63
CA THR A 79 -6.84 -25.24 -1.55
C THR A 79 -6.18 -23.90 -1.19
N GLY A 80 -6.38 -22.87 -2.03
CA GLY A 80 -5.69 -21.59 -1.91
C GLY A 80 -4.19 -21.65 -2.25
N LYS A 81 -3.69 -22.78 -2.75
CA LYS A 81 -2.29 -22.96 -3.11
C LYS A 81 -1.95 -22.28 -4.43
N THR A 82 -0.77 -21.68 -4.48
CA THR A 82 -0.22 -21.04 -5.70
C THR A 82 0.93 -21.88 -6.24
N TYR A 83 0.91 -22.11 -7.53
CA TYR A 83 1.94 -22.86 -8.26
C TYR A 83 2.54 -21.98 -9.35
N MET A 84 3.85 -22.00 -9.46
CA MET A 84 4.54 -21.52 -10.66
C MET A 84 4.61 -22.68 -11.66
N VAL A 85 4.11 -22.47 -12.86
CA VAL A 85 4.05 -23.49 -13.92
C VAL A 85 5.03 -23.10 -15.01
N THR A 86 5.99 -23.99 -15.28
CA THR A 86 6.88 -23.88 -16.43
C THR A 86 6.43 -24.87 -17.49
N THR A 87 6.08 -24.36 -18.67
CA THR A 87 5.60 -25.15 -19.81
C THR A 87 6.67 -25.23 -20.88
N SER A 88 6.95 -26.43 -21.36
CA SER A 88 7.85 -26.68 -22.49
C SER A 88 7.12 -27.54 -23.54
N THR A 89 7.26 -27.18 -24.82
CA THR A 89 6.67 -27.92 -25.93
C THR A 89 7.71 -28.83 -26.58
N PHE A 90 7.31 -30.07 -26.90
CA PHE A 90 8.15 -31.03 -27.62
C PHE A 90 7.32 -31.78 -28.67
N GLU A 91 8.01 -32.30 -29.68
CA GLU A 91 7.39 -33.21 -30.68
C GLU A 91 7.59 -34.66 -30.23
N SER A 92 6.52 -35.41 -30.21
CA SER A 92 6.57 -36.85 -29.91
C SER A 92 6.84 -37.68 -31.19
N GLU A 93 7.25 -38.95 -31.00
CA GLU A 93 7.60 -39.85 -32.11
C GLU A 93 6.45 -40.06 -33.12
N ASP A 94 5.21 -39.84 -32.73
CA ASP A 94 4.00 -39.88 -33.57
C ASP A 94 3.79 -38.57 -34.37
N GLY A 95 4.71 -37.59 -34.26
CA GLY A 95 4.65 -36.28 -34.95
C GLY A 95 3.69 -35.28 -34.34
N GLY A 96 3.04 -35.65 -33.21
CA GLY A 96 2.15 -34.75 -32.49
C GLY A 96 2.92 -33.81 -31.54
N LYS A 97 2.43 -32.57 -31.39
CA LYS A 97 2.95 -31.63 -30.40
C LYS A 97 2.39 -31.96 -29.04
N LYS A 98 3.25 -32.05 -28.05
CA LYS A 98 2.92 -32.27 -26.63
C LYS A 98 3.58 -31.21 -25.76
N GLN A 99 2.98 -30.94 -24.62
CA GLN A 99 3.53 -30.00 -23.63
C GLN A 99 3.78 -30.73 -22.31
N ILE A 100 4.92 -30.45 -21.73
CA ILE A 100 5.24 -30.82 -20.35
C ILE A 100 5.15 -29.60 -19.48
N HIS A 101 4.41 -29.69 -18.41
CA HIS A 101 4.22 -28.64 -17.41
C HIS A 101 4.84 -29.11 -16.10
N HIS A 102 5.77 -28.32 -15.59
CA HIS A 102 6.35 -28.50 -14.28
C HIS A 102 5.69 -27.48 -13.33
N LEU A 103 5.00 -28.00 -12.30
CA LEU A 103 4.29 -27.19 -11.31
C LEU A 103 5.10 -27.17 -10.01
N THR A 104 5.59 -26.00 -9.63
CA THR A 104 6.31 -25.79 -8.37
C THR A 104 5.37 -25.11 -7.36
N ASP A 105 5.13 -25.75 -6.21
CA ASP A 105 4.32 -25.14 -5.13
C ASP A 105 5.06 -23.92 -4.57
N THR A 106 4.54 -22.74 -4.82
CA THR A 106 5.11 -21.46 -4.38
C THR A 106 4.35 -20.87 -3.18
N SER A 107 3.40 -21.59 -2.61
CA SER A 107 2.50 -21.08 -1.55
C SER A 107 3.29 -20.56 -0.35
N VAL A 108 4.34 -21.24 0.07
CA VAL A 108 5.20 -20.81 1.19
C VAL A 108 5.93 -19.50 0.85
N TYR A 109 6.49 -19.41 -0.36
CA TYR A 109 7.18 -18.18 -0.81
C TYR A 109 6.22 -17.01 -0.93
N MET A 110 5.02 -17.25 -1.47
CA MET A 110 4.00 -16.21 -1.58
C MET A 110 3.48 -15.79 -0.21
N GLY A 111 3.37 -16.70 0.76
CA GLY A 111 3.07 -16.40 2.16
C GLY A 111 4.15 -15.49 2.77
N LEU A 112 5.41 -15.91 2.71
CA LEU A 112 6.55 -15.14 3.23
C LEU A 112 6.68 -13.76 2.55
N TYR A 113 6.42 -13.68 1.25
CA TYR A 113 6.45 -12.41 0.52
C TYR A 113 5.36 -11.45 0.99
N ARG A 114 4.14 -11.96 1.23
CA ARG A 114 3.04 -11.16 1.81
C ARG A 114 3.40 -10.68 3.22
N ASP A 115 3.86 -11.59 4.08
CA ASP A 115 4.27 -11.24 5.46
C ASP A 115 5.38 -10.17 5.46
N MET A 116 6.38 -10.32 4.59
CA MET A 116 7.45 -9.32 4.42
C MET A 116 6.91 -7.98 3.90
N SER A 117 5.98 -8.01 2.94
CA SER A 117 5.36 -6.81 2.39
C SER A 117 4.52 -6.09 3.44
N ASP A 118 3.72 -6.82 4.22
CA ASP A 118 2.89 -6.28 5.30
C ASP A 118 3.76 -5.73 6.43
N TYR A 119 4.82 -6.43 6.79
CA TYR A 119 5.80 -5.96 7.77
C TYR A 119 6.52 -4.68 7.30
N SER A 120 6.96 -4.65 6.04
CA SER A 120 7.58 -3.46 5.44
C SER A 120 6.63 -2.26 5.42
N ARG A 121 5.34 -2.50 5.10
CA ARG A 121 4.31 -1.46 5.14
C ARG A 121 4.09 -0.95 6.57
N SER A 122 3.99 -1.85 7.54
CA SER A 122 3.83 -1.49 8.95
C SER A 122 5.00 -0.66 9.47
N LEU A 123 6.25 -1.04 9.12
CA LEU A 123 7.43 -0.25 9.46
C LEU A 123 7.40 1.15 8.80
N GLN A 124 6.91 1.24 7.58
CA GLN A 124 6.81 2.51 6.87
C GLN A 124 5.73 3.41 7.49
N GLU A 125 4.59 2.84 7.87
CA GLU A 125 3.53 3.55 8.60
C GLU A 125 4.03 4.08 9.96
N GLU A 126 4.74 3.24 10.75
CA GLU A 126 5.36 3.69 12.01
C GLU A 126 6.42 4.78 11.82
N ARG A 127 7.16 4.72 10.73
CA ARG A 127 8.18 5.73 10.39
C ARG A 127 7.58 7.05 9.97
N ASP A 128 6.48 7.03 9.22
CA ASP A 128 5.94 8.19 8.51
C ASP A 128 4.80 8.87 9.29
N HIS A 129 4.21 8.20 10.30
CA HIS A 129 3.05 8.70 11.05
C HIS A 129 3.34 9.00 12.52
N ASP A 130 2.58 9.92 13.10
CA ASP A 130 2.56 10.23 14.52
C ASP A 130 1.69 9.20 15.27
N ARG A 131 2.24 8.54 16.29
CA ARG A 131 1.56 7.46 17.01
C ARG A 131 0.29 7.89 17.75
N LEU A 132 0.22 9.14 18.22
CA LEU A 132 -0.94 9.62 18.95
C LEU A 132 -2.11 9.97 18.04
N THR A 133 -1.79 10.53 16.88
CA THR A 133 -2.77 11.14 15.97
C THR A 133 -3.01 10.34 14.70
N GLY A 134 -2.07 9.51 14.26
CA GLY A 134 -2.12 8.80 12.98
C GLY A 134 -1.91 9.71 11.76
N LEU A 135 -1.71 11.01 11.92
CA LEU A 135 -1.32 11.93 10.85
C LEU A 135 0.15 11.72 10.48
N TYR A 136 0.58 12.26 9.36
CA TYR A 136 2.00 12.27 9.04
C TYR A 136 2.80 12.97 10.13
N ASN A 137 3.99 12.45 10.44
CA ASN A 137 4.86 13.02 11.45
C ASN A 137 5.79 14.09 10.87
N LYS A 138 6.58 14.73 11.75
CA LYS A 138 7.59 15.74 11.38
C LYS A 138 8.62 15.22 10.38
N GLY A 139 9.03 13.95 10.49
CA GLY A 139 9.98 13.34 9.57
C GLY A 139 9.46 13.33 8.12
N LYS A 140 8.21 12.90 7.96
CA LYS A 140 7.53 12.87 6.66
C LYS A 140 7.27 14.27 6.10
N PHE A 141 6.90 15.22 6.96
CA PHE A 141 6.79 16.62 6.57
C PHE A 141 8.10 17.17 6.00
N MET A 142 9.22 16.95 6.68
CA MET A 142 10.54 17.41 6.24
C MET A 142 11.00 16.73 4.94
N GLU A 143 10.66 15.46 4.74
CA GLU A 143 10.89 14.76 3.49
C GLU A 143 10.12 15.43 2.34
N PHE A 144 8.81 15.67 2.51
CA PHE A 144 7.97 16.28 1.48
C PHE A 144 8.32 17.74 1.22
N ARG A 145 8.68 18.50 2.26
CA ARG A 145 9.18 19.88 2.10
C ARG A 145 10.40 19.97 1.18
N ARG A 146 11.26 18.94 1.19
CA ARG A 146 12.47 18.89 0.37
C ARG A 146 12.22 18.28 -1.01
N THR A 147 11.34 17.29 -1.15
CA THR A 147 11.24 16.44 -2.34
C THR A 147 9.97 16.63 -3.16
N LEU A 148 8.84 16.96 -2.52
CA LEU A 148 7.53 17.03 -3.14
C LEU A 148 7.05 18.47 -3.35
N PHE A 149 7.00 19.27 -2.27
CA PHE A 149 6.38 20.61 -2.33
C PHE A 149 7.05 21.58 -3.30
N PRO A 150 8.40 21.63 -3.45
CA PRO A 150 9.04 22.54 -4.40
C PRO A 150 8.74 22.26 -5.87
N LYS A 151 8.18 21.08 -6.17
CA LYS A 151 7.85 20.63 -7.54
C LYS A 151 6.40 20.93 -7.93
N GLN A 152 5.62 21.50 -7.03
CA GLN A 152 4.22 21.77 -7.28
C GLN A 152 4.03 23.16 -7.88
N GLU A 153 3.08 23.29 -8.79
CA GLU A 153 2.72 24.58 -9.38
C GLU A 153 1.91 25.46 -8.42
N ARG A 154 1.11 24.80 -7.56
CA ARG A 154 0.21 25.43 -6.59
C ARG A 154 0.27 24.73 -5.26
N ILE A 155 0.38 25.49 -4.19
CA ILE A 155 0.39 25.01 -2.82
C ILE A 155 -0.37 25.96 -1.90
N ALA A 156 -1.18 25.40 -1.03
CA ALA A 156 -1.73 26.10 0.12
C ALA A 156 -1.14 25.49 1.40
N VAL A 157 -0.66 26.33 2.29
CA VAL A 157 -0.08 25.97 3.59
C VAL A 157 -0.93 26.55 4.70
N PHE A 158 -1.38 25.68 5.59
CA PHE A 158 -2.09 26.05 6.80
C PHE A 158 -1.20 25.67 7.99
N ASN A 159 -0.65 26.66 8.68
CA ASN A 159 0.09 26.44 9.92
C ASN A 159 -0.86 26.56 11.10
N MET A 160 -0.85 25.58 12.00
CA MET A 160 -1.88 25.41 13.01
C MET A 160 -1.27 25.09 14.38
N ASP A 161 -1.84 25.68 15.44
CA ASP A 161 -1.40 25.50 16.81
C ASP A 161 -2.61 25.29 17.75
N VAL A 162 -2.60 24.19 18.49
CA VAL A 162 -3.68 23.86 19.43
C VAL A 162 -3.54 24.66 20.73
N ASN A 163 -4.49 25.51 20.98
CA ASN A 163 -4.47 26.38 22.15
C ASN A 163 -4.69 25.59 23.45
N ASN A 164 -4.06 26.04 24.51
CA ASN A 164 -4.26 25.58 25.89
C ASN A 164 -3.86 24.12 26.18
N LEU A 165 -3.02 23.47 25.34
CA LEU A 165 -2.53 22.12 25.61
C LEU A 165 -1.82 22.03 26.97
N LYS A 166 -0.92 22.99 27.27
CA LYS A 166 -0.20 23.01 28.54
C LYS A 166 -1.18 23.13 29.72
N TYR A 167 -2.18 24.01 29.64
CA TYR A 167 -3.19 24.15 30.67
C TYR A 167 -3.98 22.84 30.90
N MET A 168 -4.36 22.16 29.82
CA MET A 168 -5.04 20.87 29.90
C MET A 168 -4.18 19.81 30.59
N ASN A 169 -2.89 19.74 30.25
CA ASN A 169 -1.96 18.80 30.87
C ASN A 169 -1.77 19.08 32.37
N ASP A 170 -1.57 20.36 32.72
CA ASP A 170 -1.24 20.77 34.08
C ASP A 170 -2.45 20.61 35.03
N HIS A 171 -3.69 20.80 34.56
CA HIS A 171 -4.89 20.78 35.38
C HIS A 171 -5.71 19.48 35.31
N PHE A 172 -5.65 18.77 34.16
CA PHE A 172 -6.47 17.59 33.92
C PHE A 172 -5.66 16.34 33.55
N GLY A 173 -4.32 16.48 33.57
CA GLY A 173 -3.39 15.40 33.27
C GLY A 173 -3.16 15.16 31.77
N HIS A 174 -2.11 14.41 31.46
CA HIS A 174 -1.67 14.15 30.07
C HIS A 174 -2.73 13.45 29.22
N GLU A 175 -3.59 12.62 29.81
CA GLU A 175 -4.68 11.99 29.07
C GLU A 175 -5.70 13.01 28.51
N ALA A 176 -5.95 14.10 29.24
CA ALA A 176 -6.83 15.17 28.76
C ALA A 176 -6.18 15.95 27.62
N GLY A 177 -4.87 16.21 27.72
CA GLY A 177 -4.09 16.80 26.64
C GLY A 177 -4.06 15.92 25.41
N ASP A 178 -3.88 14.62 25.58
CA ASP A 178 -3.90 13.65 24.48
C ASP A 178 -5.26 13.61 23.78
N ARG A 179 -6.37 13.69 24.53
CA ARG A 179 -7.72 13.79 23.93
C ARG A 179 -7.89 15.07 23.14
N LEU A 180 -7.37 16.20 23.66
CA LEU A 180 -7.39 17.49 22.94
C LEU A 180 -6.64 17.38 21.60
N ILE A 181 -5.45 16.80 21.61
CA ILE A 181 -4.62 16.58 20.41
C ILE A 181 -5.30 15.60 19.43
N ARG A 182 -5.91 14.50 19.91
CA ARG A 182 -6.66 13.57 19.05
C ARG A 182 -7.87 14.26 18.41
N LYS A 183 -8.57 15.16 19.13
CA LYS A 183 -9.69 15.93 18.59
C LYS A 183 -9.22 16.89 17.50
N ALA A 184 -8.08 17.58 17.69
CA ALA A 184 -7.46 18.41 16.67
C ALA A 184 -7.15 17.59 15.40
N ALA A 185 -6.48 16.46 15.58
CA ALA A 185 -6.15 15.55 14.47
C ALA A 185 -7.39 15.02 13.74
N GLU A 186 -8.45 14.66 14.47
CA GLU A 186 -9.72 14.21 13.89
C GLU A 186 -10.35 15.28 13.00
N SER A 187 -10.28 16.57 13.39
CA SER A 187 -10.79 17.67 12.55
C SER A 187 -10.06 17.78 11.21
N LEU A 188 -8.74 17.54 11.21
CA LEU A 188 -7.91 17.55 10.01
C LEU A 188 -8.13 16.32 9.13
N ARG A 189 -8.23 15.14 9.74
CA ARG A 189 -8.45 13.87 9.03
C ARG A 189 -9.74 13.88 8.20
N ARG A 190 -10.77 14.59 8.63
CA ARG A 190 -12.04 14.70 7.91
C ARG A 190 -11.95 15.40 6.57
N ILE A 191 -10.93 16.20 6.37
CA ILE A 191 -10.70 16.94 5.13
C ILE A 191 -9.52 16.40 4.32
N GLU A 192 -8.79 15.40 4.85
CA GLU A 192 -7.72 14.74 4.10
C GLU A 192 -8.24 14.13 2.80
N SER A 193 -7.43 14.24 1.76
CA SER A 193 -7.70 13.64 0.44
C SER A 193 -6.37 13.36 -0.25
N ARG A 194 -6.43 12.88 -1.49
CA ARG A 194 -5.21 12.65 -2.29
C ARG A 194 -4.30 13.89 -2.39
N ASN A 195 -4.90 15.09 -2.40
CA ASN A 195 -4.20 16.36 -2.57
C ASN A 195 -4.11 17.16 -1.26
N ILE A 196 -4.73 16.71 -0.18
CA ILE A 196 -4.74 17.39 1.11
C ILE A 196 -4.13 16.47 2.15
N MET A 197 -3.01 16.89 2.73
CA MET A 197 -2.21 16.10 3.67
C MET A 197 -2.07 16.85 4.99
N ALA A 198 -2.30 16.15 6.11
CA ALA A 198 -2.13 16.70 7.45
C ALA A 198 -0.91 16.10 8.15
N PHE A 199 -0.20 16.95 8.86
CA PHE A 199 1.03 16.62 9.57
C PHE A 199 0.97 17.10 11.02
N ARG A 200 1.53 16.33 11.94
CA ARG A 200 1.85 16.79 13.29
C ARG A 200 3.36 17.00 13.39
N THR A 201 3.79 18.25 13.57
CA THR A 201 5.20 18.64 13.54
C THR A 201 5.79 18.90 14.93
N GLY A 202 4.92 19.09 15.92
CA GLY A 202 5.28 19.34 17.31
C GLY A 202 4.25 18.78 18.29
N GLY A 203 4.33 19.18 19.54
CA GLY A 203 3.38 18.78 20.59
C GLY A 203 1.94 19.21 20.28
N ASP A 204 1.77 20.50 20.01
CA ASP A 204 0.53 21.21 19.68
C ASP A 204 0.50 21.79 18.26
N GLU A 205 1.57 21.54 17.47
CA GLU A 205 1.76 22.10 16.15
C GLU A 205 1.31 21.11 15.05
N PHE A 206 0.50 21.61 14.16
CA PHE A 206 0.02 20.87 12.98
C PHE A 206 0.21 21.71 11.72
N ILE A 207 0.39 21.03 10.61
CA ILE A 207 0.44 21.64 9.28
C ILE A 207 -0.53 20.89 8.37
N LEU A 208 -1.35 21.63 7.62
CA LEU A 208 -2.14 21.08 6.54
C LEU A 208 -1.59 21.64 5.22
N ILE A 209 -1.37 20.77 4.26
CA ILE A 209 -0.91 21.12 2.91
C ILE A 209 -1.97 20.72 1.91
N ALA A 210 -2.40 21.63 1.06
CA ALA A 210 -3.22 21.32 -0.10
C ALA A 210 -2.45 21.64 -1.39
N LEU A 211 -2.39 20.64 -2.28
CA LEU A 211 -1.67 20.72 -3.56
C LEU A 211 -2.67 20.81 -4.71
N HIS A 212 -2.28 21.44 -5.80
CA HIS A 212 -3.08 21.58 -7.03
C HIS A 212 -4.44 22.26 -6.82
N VAL A 213 -4.57 23.11 -5.82
CA VAL A 213 -5.78 23.89 -5.53
C VAL A 213 -5.62 25.33 -5.97
N SER A 214 -6.72 26.02 -6.28
CA SER A 214 -6.75 27.48 -6.43
C SER A 214 -6.76 28.16 -5.07
N PHE A 215 -6.61 29.48 -5.06
CA PHE A 215 -6.73 30.26 -3.82
C PHE A 215 -8.12 30.12 -3.19
N GLU A 216 -9.17 30.19 -4.01
CA GLU A 216 -10.56 30.07 -3.59
C GLU A 216 -10.86 28.68 -3.01
N GLU A 217 -10.36 27.62 -3.69
CA GLU A 217 -10.48 26.25 -3.18
C GLU A 217 -9.76 26.06 -1.83
N ALA A 218 -8.61 26.74 -1.65
CA ALA A 218 -7.89 26.69 -0.39
C ALA A 218 -8.65 27.42 0.75
N GLU A 219 -9.35 28.54 0.45
CA GLU A 219 -10.23 29.19 1.41
C GLU A 219 -11.41 28.31 1.77
N GLU A 220 -12.04 27.63 0.80
CA GLU A 220 -13.11 26.65 1.07
C GLU A 220 -12.64 25.48 1.95
N ILE A 221 -11.42 24.99 1.77
CA ILE A 221 -10.82 23.95 2.61
C ILE A 221 -10.72 24.43 4.05
N ARG A 222 -10.26 25.68 4.26
CA ARG A 222 -10.19 26.30 5.59
C ARG A 222 -11.58 26.39 6.24
N GLU A 223 -12.57 26.89 5.51
CA GLU A 223 -13.95 27.03 6.00
C GLU A 223 -14.57 25.67 6.36
N LYS A 224 -14.39 24.67 5.51
CA LYS A 224 -14.85 23.29 5.75
C LYS A 224 -14.20 22.70 7.00
N TRP A 225 -12.88 22.92 7.17
CA TRP A 225 -12.18 22.47 8.36
C TRP A 225 -12.70 23.16 9.63
N GLU A 226 -12.85 24.50 9.62
CA GLU A 226 -13.36 25.27 10.76
C GLU A 226 -14.77 24.81 11.17
N ALA A 227 -15.64 24.62 10.19
CA ALA A 227 -17.01 24.10 10.43
C ALA A 227 -16.97 22.67 11.02
N GLY A 228 -16.10 21.80 10.52
CA GLY A 228 -15.88 20.44 11.03
C GLY A 228 -15.37 20.42 12.47
N LEU A 229 -14.42 21.31 12.81
CA LEU A 229 -13.90 21.45 14.17
C LEU A 229 -15.00 21.93 15.15
N GLU A 230 -15.82 22.91 14.73
CA GLU A 230 -16.91 23.40 15.57
C GLU A 230 -18.02 22.34 15.76
N GLU A 231 -18.26 21.52 14.74
CA GLU A 231 -19.16 20.35 14.87
C GLU A 231 -18.62 19.33 15.88
N LEU A 232 -17.32 19.02 15.83
CA LEU A 232 -16.66 18.15 16.81
C LEU A 232 -16.73 18.71 18.24
N ASN A 233 -16.58 20.03 18.38
CA ASN A 233 -16.72 20.70 19.66
C ASN A 233 -18.13 20.61 20.24
N ARG A 234 -19.18 20.67 19.40
CA ARG A 234 -20.58 20.55 19.82
C ARG A 234 -20.97 19.12 20.21
N LYS A 235 -20.45 18.13 19.49
CA LYS A 235 -20.80 16.70 19.69
C LYS A 235 -19.90 15.97 20.68
N GLY A 236 -18.85 16.61 21.16
CA GLY A 236 -17.76 15.94 21.85
C GLY A 236 -17.94 15.77 23.35
N ASP A 237 -16.88 15.36 23.99
CA ASP A 237 -16.69 14.96 25.38
C ASP A 237 -16.57 16.13 26.39
N GLY A 238 -17.03 17.32 26.04
CA GLY A 238 -16.88 18.54 26.86
C GLY A 238 -15.53 19.25 26.74
N ILE A 239 -14.54 18.65 26.08
CA ILE A 239 -13.25 19.30 25.80
C ILE A 239 -13.40 20.16 24.55
N ARG A 240 -13.37 21.48 24.72
CA ARG A 240 -13.37 22.40 23.57
C ARG A 240 -11.98 22.51 22.97
N CYS A 241 -11.80 22.10 21.73
CA CYS A 241 -10.60 22.25 20.96
C CYS A 241 -10.62 23.58 20.22
N VAL A 242 -9.65 24.44 20.46
CA VAL A 242 -9.44 25.73 19.77
C VAL A 242 -8.09 25.68 19.09
N ILE A 243 -8.05 25.91 17.79
CA ILE A 243 -6.82 25.84 17.00
C ILE A 243 -6.61 27.22 16.35
N ALA A 244 -5.46 27.81 16.56
CA ALA A 244 -5.02 28.95 15.79
C ALA A 244 -4.54 28.50 14.41
N CYS A 245 -4.93 29.21 13.36
CA CYS A 245 -4.63 28.85 12.00
C CYS A 245 -4.16 30.07 11.19
N GLY A 246 -3.00 29.93 10.56
CA GLY A 246 -2.52 30.86 9.55
C GLY A 246 -2.46 30.18 8.20
N PHE A 247 -2.95 30.84 7.18
CA PHE A 247 -3.05 30.35 5.82
C PHE A 247 -2.21 31.20 4.86
N ALA A 248 -1.44 30.55 3.99
CA ALA A 248 -0.71 31.18 2.90
C ALA A 248 -0.80 30.33 1.62
N TYR A 249 -0.73 30.99 0.48
CA TYR A 249 -0.88 30.38 -0.84
C TYR A 249 0.28 30.74 -1.74
N GLY A 250 0.76 29.78 -2.53
CA GLY A 250 1.80 29.96 -3.52
C GLY A 250 1.41 29.38 -4.87
N GLU A 251 1.74 30.11 -5.94
CA GLU A 251 1.46 29.73 -7.32
C GLU A 251 2.65 30.08 -8.22
N ASN A 252 2.94 29.21 -9.22
CA ASN A 252 3.88 29.48 -10.33
C ASN A 252 5.26 30.04 -9.90
N GLY A 253 6.10 29.18 -9.34
CA GLY A 253 7.47 29.55 -8.97
C GLY A 253 7.60 30.28 -7.63
N TYR A 254 6.65 30.05 -6.74
CA TYR A 254 6.66 30.57 -5.37
C TYR A 254 7.94 30.19 -4.60
N ASN A 255 8.32 31.04 -3.66
CA ASN A 255 9.32 30.69 -2.65
C ASN A 255 8.64 29.95 -1.50
N LEU A 256 8.96 28.67 -1.35
CA LEU A 256 8.34 27.82 -0.34
C LEU A 256 8.58 28.34 1.09
N ASP A 257 9.78 28.84 1.38
CA ASP A 257 10.12 29.34 2.73
C ASP A 257 9.34 30.62 3.06
N GLU A 258 9.09 31.48 2.06
CA GLU A 258 8.24 32.68 2.23
C GLU A 258 6.78 32.29 2.51
N ILE A 259 6.24 31.28 1.82
CA ILE A 259 4.87 30.80 2.05
C ILE A 259 4.72 30.25 3.48
N PHE A 260 5.69 29.45 3.95
CA PHE A 260 5.67 28.97 5.33
C PHE A 260 5.79 30.10 6.35
N SER A 261 6.65 31.10 6.10
CA SER A 261 6.80 32.27 6.99
C SER A 261 5.51 33.07 7.09
N GLN A 262 4.84 33.31 5.96
CA GLN A 262 3.56 34.03 5.93
C GLN A 262 2.46 33.27 6.67
N ALA A 263 2.41 31.94 6.52
CA ALA A 263 1.45 31.10 7.25
C ALA A 263 1.71 31.16 8.77
N ASP A 264 2.98 31.15 9.19
CA ASP A 264 3.36 31.21 10.59
C ASP A 264 3.01 32.57 11.23
N GLU A 265 3.31 33.69 10.56
CA GLU A 265 2.95 35.02 11.00
C GLU A 265 1.43 35.17 11.21
N ARG A 266 0.64 34.73 10.24
CA ARG A 266 -0.82 34.78 10.30
C ARG A 266 -1.38 33.87 11.41
N MET A 267 -0.81 32.70 11.62
CA MET A 267 -1.18 31.80 12.71
C MET A 267 -0.92 32.46 14.07
N TYR A 268 0.21 33.14 14.21
CA TYR A 268 0.54 33.86 15.46
C TYR A 268 -0.43 35.01 15.73
N GLU A 269 -0.87 35.74 14.69
CA GLU A 269 -1.89 36.80 14.82
C GLU A 269 -3.24 36.20 15.25
N ASP A 270 -3.68 35.12 14.58
CA ASP A 270 -4.92 34.45 14.94
C ASP A 270 -4.88 33.88 16.37
N LYS A 271 -3.72 33.37 16.80
CA LYS A 271 -3.50 32.89 18.17
C LYS A 271 -3.70 33.99 19.20
N LYS A 272 -3.23 35.24 18.93
CA LYS A 272 -3.48 36.38 19.81
C LYS A 272 -4.96 36.70 19.90
N VAL A 273 -5.67 36.75 18.76
CA VAL A 273 -7.11 37.05 18.72
C VAL A 273 -7.92 35.98 19.47
N LYS A 274 -7.60 34.71 19.26
CA LYS A 274 -8.30 33.57 19.89
C LYS A 274 -8.04 33.50 21.40
N LYS A 275 -6.84 33.85 21.87
CA LYS A 275 -6.54 33.99 23.29
C LYS A 275 -7.33 35.12 23.98
N LEU A 276 -7.52 36.23 23.29
CA LEU A 276 -8.33 37.33 23.80
C LEU A 276 -9.83 37.01 23.87
N LYS A 277 -10.35 36.28 22.89
CA LYS A 277 -11.77 35.87 22.81
C LYS A 277 -12.10 34.63 23.68
N GLY A 278 -11.15 33.75 23.85
CA GLY A 278 -11.28 32.57 24.68
C GLY A 278 -10.81 32.86 26.10
N GLY A 279 -11.51 33.78 26.81
CA GLY A 279 -11.29 33.96 28.22
C GLY A 279 -11.05 32.61 28.89
N GLN A 280 -10.23 32.61 29.98
CA GLN A 280 -9.84 31.43 30.76
C GLN A 280 -10.88 30.32 30.69
N PRO A 281 -10.49 29.05 30.53
CA PRO A 281 -11.43 27.94 30.61
C PRO A 281 -12.28 28.12 31.86
N PRO A 282 -13.59 27.81 31.83
CA PRO A 282 -14.47 28.08 32.96
C PRO A 282 -13.84 27.53 34.23
N ALA A 283 -13.51 28.43 35.13
CA ALA A 283 -13.34 28.05 36.52
C ALA A 283 -14.63 27.38 36.94
N ARG A 284 -14.54 26.21 37.54
CA ARG A 284 -15.67 25.46 38.07
C ARG A 284 -16.64 26.35 38.84
#